data_5872b03730f016129104a0dafa32424d
#
_entry.id   5872b03730f016129104a0dafa32424d
#
_cell.length_a   1.000
_cell.length_b   1.000
_cell.length_c   1.000
_cell.angle_alpha   90.00
_cell.angle_beta   90.00
_cell.angle_gamma   90.00
#
_symmetry.space_group_name_H-M   'P 1'
#
loop_
_entity.id
_entity.type
_entity.pdbx_description
1 polymer ?
#
loop_
_entity_poly.entity_id
_entity_poly.type
_entity_poly.pdbx_seq_one_letter_code
_entity_poly.pdbx_strand_id
1 'polypeptide(L)'
;HFMLIYEMLDEMMDFGYPLNTDIQRLETYIVSENIHGLVPVRHNMRRVTTEYPTDVAWRQRDIKYRKNRCFVDVLEKLNLTVSSQGMIVKADVEGVIKLRPFLSGMPHCLLSLNCAVGPSEGHTALFVKVDECVYHPCVGFKTSNGDSCLSFVPPDDEFELMRYTVKRNVRLPVRIHAVVKKKCENVWQYQLSMRTCTEQQLHVTDVVIRIPTPQNAVHASCDVQIGKVKWDANEHVILWRIPRVQGMTEWMLRANVHMTSEAITPRDRLPLQVDFTVPSLTASGIAVRYLQITERSNYRALKWVRYETHSRQSYLVYI
;
A
#
# COMPACT_ATOMS: atom_id res chain seq x y z
N HIS A 1 5.08 24.07 -21.96
CA HIS A 1 4.34 23.02 -22.71
C HIS A 1 5.25 22.06 -23.49
N PHE A 2 6.57 22.09 -23.26
CA PHE A 2 7.49 21.17 -23.93
C PHE A 2 7.20 19.70 -23.53
N MET A 3 6.84 19.43 -22.29
CA MET A 3 6.50 18.08 -21.83
C MET A 3 5.34 17.48 -22.63
N LEU A 4 4.28 18.25 -22.85
CA LEU A 4 3.15 17.81 -23.66
C LEU A 4 3.54 17.47 -25.12
N ILE A 5 4.44 18.27 -25.69
CA ILE A 5 4.95 18.03 -27.05
C ILE A 5 5.76 16.73 -27.09
N TYR A 6 6.58 16.46 -26.07
CA TYR A 6 7.32 15.22 -25.96
C TYR A 6 6.40 14.02 -25.80
N GLU A 7 5.42 14.09 -24.89
CA GLU A 7 4.42 13.03 -24.69
C GLU A 7 3.64 12.73 -25.98
N MET A 8 3.25 13.78 -26.73
CA MET A 8 2.59 13.60 -28.02
C MET A 8 3.51 12.95 -29.06
N LEU A 9 4.77 13.37 -29.13
CA LEU A 9 5.73 12.80 -30.09
C LEU A 9 6.03 11.33 -29.74
N ASP A 10 6.17 10.98 -28.47
CA ASP A 10 6.39 9.62 -28.03
C ASP A 10 5.18 8.72 -28.36
N GLU A 11 3.94 9.23 -28.23
CA GLU A 11 2.74 8.48 -28.61
C GLU A 11 2.58 8.35 -30.13
N MET A 12 3.01 9.36 -30.86
CA MET A 12 2.90 9.37 -32.34
C MET A 12 3.96 8.51 -33.00
N MET A 13 5.15 8.36 -32.41
CA MET A 13 6.29 7.69 -33.02
C MET A 13 7.04 6.80 -32.01
N ASP A 14 7.34 5.57 -32.45
CA ASP A 14 8.23 4.67 -31.71
C ASP A 14 9.42 4.30 -32.60
N PHE A 15 10.64 4.56 -32.11
CA PHE A 15 11.90 4.35 -32.86
C PHE A 15 11.89 4.89 -34.31
N GLY A 16 11.17 5.99 -34.56
CA GLY A 16 11.04 6.60 -35.87
C GLY A 16 9.95 6.05 -36.78
N TYR A 17 9.18 5.08 -36.30
CA TYR A 17 7.99 4.54 -36.97
C TYR A 17 6.71 5.18 -36.42
N PRO A 18 5.75 5.59 -37.29
CA PRO A 18 4.48 6.14 -36.84
C PRO A 18 3.64 5.06 -36.16
N LEU A 19 3.20 5.27 -34.92
CA LEU A 19 2.32 4.40 -34.18
C LEU A 19 0.88 4.89 -34.23
N ASN A 20 0.63 6.06 -33.68
CA ASN A 20 -0.72 6.58 -33.50
C ASN A 20 -0.81 8.03 -33.99
N THR A 21 -1.31 8.19 -35.23
CA THR A 21 -1.45 9.51 -35.88
C THR A 21 -2.88 10.00 -35.97
N ASP A 22 -3.83 9.26 -35.37
CA ASP A 22 -5.25 9.64 -35.36
C ASP A 22 -5.50 10.73 -34.33
N ILE A 23 -5.95 11.89 -34.79
CA ILE A 23 -6.21 13.08 -33.97
C ILE A 23 -7.20 12.77 -32.83
N GLN A 24 -8.25 11.99 -33.10
CA GLN A 24 -9.25 11.65 -32.08
C GLN A 24 -8.66 10.78 -30.97
N ARG A 25 -7.70 9.93 -31.27
CA ARG A 25 -6.98 9.12 -30.29
C ARG A 25 -5.96 9.97 -29.50
N LEU A 26 -5.22 10.83 -30.17
CA LEU A 26 -4.26 11.73 -29.53
C LEU A 26 -4.95 12.71 -28.59
N GLU A 27 -6.13 13.21 -28.92
CA GLU A 27 -6.93 14.06 -28.04
C GLU A 27 -7.29 13.37 -26.71
N THR A 28 -7.44 12.05 -26.66
CA THR A 28 -7.72 11.32 -25.40
C THR A 28 -6.53 11.28 -24.48
N TYR A 29 -5.30 11.38 -24.98
CA TYR A 29 -4.06 11.45 -24.20
C TYR A 29 -3.74 12.89 -23.72
N ILE A 30 -4.22 13.91 -24.44
CA ILE A 30 -3.97 15.33 -24.12
C ILE A 30 -4.85 15.84 -22.98
N VAL A 31 -5.91 15.14 -22.58
CA VAL A 31 -6.77 15.49 -21.44
C VAL A 31 -6.07 15.17 -20.11
N SER A 32 -4.86 15.66 -19.94
CA SER A 32 -4.23 15.79 -18.64
C SER A 32 -4.53 17.17 -18.08
N GLU A 33 -5.02 17.23 -16.88
CA GLU A 33 -5.61 18.35 -16.14
C GLU A 33 -4.70 19.57 -15.90
N ASN A 34 -3.53 19.63 -16.50
CA ASN A 34 -2.53 20.67 -16.22
C ASN A 34 -2.51 21.84 -17.23
N ILE A 35 -3.54 21.98 -18.08
CA ILE A 35 -3.63 23.13 -19.01
C ILE A 35 -4.77 24.07 -18.60
N HIS A 36 -4.91 24.34 -17.32
CA HIS A 36 -5.71 25.49 -16.89
C HIS A 36 -4.86 26.75 -16.99
N GLY A 37 -4.89 27.40 -18.15
CA GLY A 37 -4.37 28.76 -18.18
C GLY A 37 -4.18 29.47 -19.49
N LEU A 38 -4.11 28.85 -20.67
CA LEU A 38 -3.63 29.63 -21.84
C LEU A 38 -4.28 29.40 -23.20
N VAL A 39 -5.33 28.58 -23.31
CA VAL A 39 -6.13 28.59 -24.56
C VAL A 39 -7.61 28.43 -24.23
N PRO A 40 -8.48 29.38 -24.58
CA PRO A 40 -9.91 29.15 -24.54
C PRO A 40 -10.26 28.28 -25.77
N VAL A 41 -10.04 26.99 -25.67
CA VAL A 41 -10.68 26.05 -26.59
C VAL A 41 -12.16 26.09 -26.22
N ARG A 42 -12.96 26.74 -27.06
CA ARG A 42 -14.41 26.64 -27.02
C ARG A 42 -14.77 25.18 -27.30
N HIS A 43 -14.63 24.32 -26.31
CA HIS A 43 -15.38 23.08 -26.31
C HIS A 43 -16.83 23.46 -26.16
N ASN A 44 -17.58 23.37 -27.26
CA ASN A 44 -18.98 23.07 -27.19
C ASN A 44 -19.04 21.82 -26.28
N MET A 45 -19.34 22.04 -25.02
CA MET A 45 -19.83 20.98 -24.13
C MET A 45 -21.12 20.46 -24.78
N ARG A 46 -20.98 19.56 -25.76
CA ARG A 46 -22.03 18.61 -26.00
C ARG A 46 -22.25 17.94 -24.65
N ARG A 47 -23.39 18.23 -24.02
CA ARG A 47 -23.92 17.42 -22.95
C ARG A 47 -23.62 15.98 -23.30
N VAL A 48 -22.70 15.39 -22.55
CA VAL A 48 -22.45 13.94 -22.62
C VAL A 48 -23.73 13.31 -22.06
N THR A 49 -24.73 13.21 -22.92
CA THR A 49 -25.73 12.19 -22.77
C THR A 49 -24.98 10.90 -22.61
N THR A 50 -25.24 10.17 -21.58
CA THR A 50 -24.81 8.87 -21.09
C THR A 50 -24.41 7.85 -22.20
N GLU A 51 -23.58 8.24 -23.16
CA GLU A 51 -22.99 7.33 -24.12
C GLU A 51 -21.68 6.82 -23.51
N TYR A 52 -21.71 5.55 -23.14
CA TYR A 52 -20.54 4.80 -22.73
C TYR A 52 -19.44 4.96 -23.78
N PRO A 53 -18.17 5.21 -23.39
CA PRO A 53 -17.09 5.28 -24.35
C PRO A 53 -17.10 4.02 -25.20
N THR A 54 -17.33 4.19 -26.49
CA THR A 54 -17.53 3.08 -27.42
C THR A 54 -16.23 2.43 -27.86
N ASP A 55 -15.10 3.10 -27.70
CA ASP A 55 -13.77 2.61 -28.07
C ASP A 55 -12.73 3.06 -27.05
N VAL A 56 -12.16 2.09 -26.35
CA VAL A 56 -10.96 2.26 -25.53
C VAL A 56 -9.90 1.29 -26.03
N ALA A 57 -8.69 1.79 -26.22
CA ALA A 57 -7.61 1.02 -26.84
C ALA A 57 -7.15 -0.18 -25.99
N TRP A 58 -7.32 -0.12 -24.66
CA TRP A 58 -6.84 -1.14 -23.72
C TRP A 58 -7.81 -2.28 -23.45
N ARG A 59 -9.00 -2.31 -24.08
CA ARG A 59 -9.99 -3.37 -23.84
C ARG A 59 -10.73 -3.77 -25.12
N GLN A 60 -10.79 -5.07 -25.39
CA GLN A 60 -11.55 -5.63 -26.51
C GLN A 60 -13.04 -5.71 -26.17
N ARG A 61 -13.91 -5.50 -27.18
CA ARG A 61 -15.36 -5.48 -27.00
C ARG A 61 -15.99 -6.85 -26.78
N ASP A 62 -15.44 -7.89 -27.40
CA ASP A 62 -16.06 -9.22 -27.48
C ASP A 62 -15.71 -10.14 -26.31
N ILE A 63 -15.17 -9.59 -25.24
CA ILE A 63 -14.82 -10.34 -24.03
C ILE A 63 -16.09 -10.88 -23.39
N LYS A 64 -16.14 -12.19 -23.14
CA LYS A 64 -17.26 -12.87 -22.48
C LYS A 64 -16.77 -13.76 -21.36
N TYR A 65 -17.32 -13.58 -20.16
CA TYR A 65 -17.11 -14.43 -19.00
C TYR A 65 -18.39 -15.15 -18.61
N ARG A 66 -18.28 -16.43 -18.28
CA ARG A 66 -19.42 -17.21 -17.76
C ARG A 66 -19.98 -16.66 -16.45
N LYS A 67 -19.11 -16.09 -15.61
CA LYS A 67 -19.46 -15.43 -14.34
C LYS A 67 -18.71 -14.10 -14.26
N ASN A 68 -19.45 -13.02 -14.21
CA ASN A 68 -18.85 -11.69 -14.07
C ASN A 68 -18.46 -11.43 -12.62
N ARG A 69 -17.15 -11.18 -12.39
CA ARG A 69 -16.54 -10.99 -11.08
C ARG A 69 -15.55 -9.84 -11.12
N CYS A 70 -15.42 -9.12 -10.01
CA CYS A 70 -14.41 -8.09 -9.86
C CYS A 70 -13.82 -8.18 -8.45
N PHE A 71 -12.51 -8.28 -8.36
CA PHE A 71 -11.75 -8.28 -7.11
C PHE A 71 -11.01 -6.96 -7.00
N VAL A 72 -11.10 -6.35 -5.83
CA VAL A 72 -10.38 -5.13 -5.47
C VAL A 72 -9.48 -5.47 -4.30
N ASP A 73 -8.17 -5.41 -4.50
CA ASP A 73 -7.18 -5.65 -3.46
C ASP A 73 -6.55 -4.31 -3.07
N VAL A 74 -6.72 -3.90 -1.81
CA VAL A 74 -6.06 -2.74 -1.21
C VAL A 74 -4.90 -3.26 -0.39
N LEU A 75 -3.69 -3.10 -0.93
CA LEU A 75 -2.45 -3.63 -0.36
C LEU A 75 -1.60 -2.47 0.14
N GLU A 76 -1.21 -2.52 1.40
CA GLU A 76 -0.42 -1.48 2.04
C GLU A 76 0.89 -2.00 2.60
N LYS A 77 1.97 -1.26 2.36
CA LYS A 77 3.26 -1.44 2.99
C LYS A 77 3.48 -0.36 4.03
N LEU A 78 3.64 -0.77 5.29
CA LEU A 78 3.96 0.12 6.40
C LEU A 78 5.47 0.30 6.51
N ASN A 79 5.93 1.54 6.41
CA ASN A 79 7.29 1.94 6.69
C ASN A 79 7.33 2.67 8.05
N LEU A 80 8.10 2.15 9.01
CA LEU A 80 8.18 2.72 10.34
C LEU A 80 9.63 2.72 10.85
N THR A 81 10.05 3.85 11.38
CA THR A 81 11.35 3.98 12.06
C THR A 81 11.12 4.53 13.46
N VAL A 82 11.57 3.78 14.46
CA VAL A 82 11.47 4.14 15.87
C VAL A 82 12.88 4.36 16.44
N SER A 83 13.08 5.47 17.13
CA SER A 83 14.36 5.77 17.80
C SER A 83 14.62 4.89 19.01
N SER A 84 15.84 4.90 19.54
CA SER A 84 16.22 4.20 20.78
C SER A 84 15.48 4.70 22.04
N GLN A 85 14.87 5.88 21.95
CA GLN A 85 14.03 6.43 23.03
C GLN A 85 12.56 6.02 22.88
N GLY A 86 12.21 5.21 21.87
CA GLY A 86 10.84 4.80 21.58
C GLY A 86 9.99 5.83 20.82
N MET A 87 10.60 6.93 20.35
CA MET A 87 9.89 7.94 19.56
C MET A 87 9.80 7.51 18.10
N ILE A 88 8.66 7.76 17.48
CA ILE A 88 8.45 7.54 16.05
C ILE A 88 9.18 8.65 15.28
N VAL A 89 10.20 8.27 14.51
CA VAL A 89 10.97 9.18 13.65
C VAL A 89 10.30 9.32 12.29
N LYS A 90 9.84 8.19 11.73
CA LYS A 90 9.17 8.14 10.44
C LYS A 90 8.04 7.11 10.49
N ALA A 91 6.87 7.48 9.98
CA ALA A 91 5.75 6.56 9.80
C ALA A 91 5.01 6.95 8.52
N ASP A 92 5.09 6.12 7.51
CA ASP A 92 4.36 6.29 6.25
C ASP A 92 3.83 4.96 5.74
N VAL A 93 2.80 5.06 4.91
CA VAL A 93 2.16 3.93 4.26
C VAL A 93 2.23 4.14 2.76
N GLU A 94 2.78 3.18 2.06
CA GLU A 94 2.71 3.05 0.60
C GLU A 94 1.60 2.06 0.26
N GLY A 95 0.55 2.52 -0.41
CA GLY A 95 -0.59 1.71 -0.76
C GLY A 95 -0.77 1.54 -2.26
N VAL A 96 -1.32 0.41 -2.65
CA VAL A 96 -1.69 0.10 -4.02
C VAL A 96 -3.08 -0.51 -4.05
N ILE A 97 -3.96 0.04 -4.88
CA ILE A 97 -5.26 -0.55 -5.17
C ILE A 97 -5.13 -1.31 -6.50
N LYS A 98 -5.22 -2.63 -6.44
CA LYS A 98 -5.21 -3.52 -7.59
C LYS A 98 -6.60 -4.01 -7.92
N LEU A 99 -6.91 -4.09 -9.20
CA LEU A 99 -8.15 -4.68 -9.68
C LEU A 99 -7.85 -5.92 -10.53
N ARG A 100 -8.70 -6.95 -10.35
CA ARG A 100 -8.76 -8.12 -11.21
C ARG A 100 -10.19 -8.26 -11.73
N PRO A 101 -10.51 -7.64 -12.88
CA PRO A 101 -11.83 -7.68 -13.47
C PRO A 101 -11.98 -8.90 -14.38
N PHE A 102 -12.96 -9.75 -14.10
CA PHE A 102 -13.44 -10.79 -14.99
C PHE A 102 -14.85 -10.37 -15.42
N LEU A 103 -14.93 -9.38 -16.31
CA LEU A 103 -16.18 -8.71 -16.69
C LEU A 103 -16.39 -8.82 -18.21
N SER A 104 -17.61 -9.08 -18.64
CA SER A 104 -17.94 -9.18 -20.05
C SER A 104 -18.19 -7.80 -20.66
N GLY A 105 -17.91 -7.65 -21.95
CA GLY A 105 -18.17 -6.44 -22.73
C GLY A 105 -17.33 -5.24 -22.33
N MET A 106 -17.94 -4.06 -22.34
CA MET A 106 -17.32 -2.77 -22.02
C MET A 106 -17.91 -2.20 -20.72
N PRO A 107 -17.56 -2.78 -19.53
CA PRO A 107 -18.12 -2.35 -18.26
C PRO A 107 -17.57 -0.99 -17.83
N HIS A 108 -18.45 -0.07 -17.52
CA HIS A 108 -18.13 1.17 -16.87
C HIS A 108 -18.14 0.97 -15.36
N CYS A 109 -16.99 1.20 -14.72
CA CYS A 109 -16.79 1.07 -13.29
C CYS A 109 -16.74 2.44 -12.61
N LEU A 110 -17.40 2.56 -11.46
CA LEU A 110 -17.35 3.72 -10.60
C LEU A 110 -16.94 3.26 -9.20
N LEU A 111 -15.74 3.65 -8.76
CA LEU A 111 -15.19 3.30 -7.45
C LEU A 111 -15.14 4.53 -6.55
N SER A 112 -15.79 4.45 -5.39
CA SER A 112 -15.74 5.47 -4.34
C SER A 112 -14.89 4.99 -3.17
N LEU A 113 -14.00 5.88 -2.71
CA LEU A 113 -13.13 5.69 -1.55
C LEU A 113 -13.52 6.67 -0.44
N ASN A 114 -13.09 6.40 0.78
CA ASN A 114 -13.22 7.34 1.90
C ASN A 114 -12.06 8.35 1.97
N CYS A 115 -11.36 8.59 0.88
CA CYS A 115 -10.36 9.63 0.73
C CYS A 115 -10.75 10.59 -0.39
N ALA A 116 -10.24 11.81 -0.34
CA ALA A 116 -10.40 12.75 -1.45
C ALA A 116 -9.59 12.23 -2.65
N VAL A 117 -10.26 12.07 -3.80
CA VAL A 117 -9.65 11.66 -5.06
C VAL A 117 -9.86 12.75 -6.10
N GLY A 118 -8.83 13.06 -6.91
CA GLY A 118 -8.88 14.11 -7.92
C GLY A 118 -8.73 15.53 -7.37
N PRO A 119 -8.94 16.53 -8.21
CA PRO A 119 -8.63 17.95 -7.93
C PRO A 119 -9.65 18.69 -7.04
N SER A 120 -10.64 18.01 -6.47
CA SER A 120 -11.69 18.65 -5.67
C SER A 120 -11.19 19.10 -4.30
N GLU A 121 -11.22 20.41 -4.04
CA GLU A 121 -10.85 21.04 -2.77
C GLU A 121 -11.90 20.91 -1.63
N GLY A 122 -12.98 20.19 -1.86
CA GLY A 122 -14.06 20.01 -0.87
C GLY A 122 -13.73 18.95 0.18
N HIS A 123 -12.91 19.29 1.18
CA HIS A 123 -12.56 18.37 2.27
C HIS A 123 -13.61 18.39 3.37
N THR A 124 -14.47 17.40 3.44
CA THR A 124 -15.16 17.05 4.68
C THR A 124 -14.17 16.41 5.66
N ALA A 125 -14.23 16.75 6.94
CA ALA A 125 -13.33 16.28 7.99
C ALA A 125 -13.25 14.73 8.16
N LEU A 126 -14.08 13.99 7.44
CA LEU A 126 -14.21 12.52 7.46
C LEU A 126 -13.32 11.79 6.46
N PHE A 127 -12.61 12.50 5.58
CA PHE A 127 -11.79 11.87 4.55
C PHE A 127 -10.35 11.64 5.01
N VAL A 128 -9.82 10.47 4.67
CA VAL A 128 -8.38 10.18 4.79
C VAL A 128 -7.62 11.11 3.85
N LYS A 129 -6.64 11.83 4.38
CA LYS A 129 -5.78 12.68 3.56
C LYS A 129 -4.67 11.84 2.96
N VAL A 130 -4.65 11.78 1.63
CA VAL A 130 -3.59 11.19 0.84
C VAL A 130 -2.59 12.29 0.48
N ASP A 131 -1.28 12.03 0.68
CA ASP A 131 -0.24 13.03 0.40
C ASP A 131 0.18 12.99 -1.07
N GLU A 132 0.30 11.80 -1.64
CA GLU A 132 0.67 11.58 -3.04
C GLU A 132 -0.16 10.46 -3.63
N CYS A 133 -0.62 10.58 -4.88
CA CYS A 133 -1.31 9.51 -5.58
C CYS A 133 -1.02 9.54 -7.09
N VAL A 134 -0.92 8.36 -7.66
CA VAL A 134 -0.75 8.12 -9.09
C VAL A 134 -1.86 7.19 -9.52
N TYR A 135 -2.52 7.53 -10.62
CA TYR A 135 -3.63 6.76 -11.17
C TYR A 135 -3.24 6.06 -12.46
N HIS A 136 -3.89 4.94 -12.73
CA HIS A 136 -3.77 4.30 -14.04
C HIS A 136 -4.35 5.20 -15.14
N PRO A 137 -3.80 5.21 -16.37
CA PRO A 137 -4.28 6.06 -17.46
C PRO A 137 -5.76 5.88 -17.83
N CYS A 138 -6.35 4.73 -17.53
CA CYS A 138 -7.79 4.50 -17.77
C CYS A 138 -8.72 5.25 -16.81
N VAL A 139 -8.18 5.89 -15.74
CA VAL A 139 -8.97 6.51 -14.68
C VAL A 139 -9.35 7.93 -15.04
N GLY A 140 -10.65 8.21 -15.02
CA GLY A 140 -11.21 9.56 -14.98
C GLY A 140 -11.85 9.86 -13.63
N PHE A 141 -12.17 11.12 -13.38
CA PHE A 141 -12.83 11.57 -12.17
C PHE A 141 -14.27 11.95 -12.45
N LYS A 142 -15.17 11.49 -11.59
CA LYS A 142 -16.60 11.82 -11.67
C LYS A 142 -17.13 12.15 -10.28
N THR A 143 -17.89 13.22 -10.17
CA THR A 143 -18.62 13.53 -8.95
C THR A 143 -19.96 12.80 -8.98
N SER A 144 -20.24 11.99 -7.96
CA SER A 144 -21.50 11.29 -7.77
C SER A 144 -21.96 11.49 -6.34
N ASN A 145 -23.19 11.99 -6.16
CA ASN A 145 -23.78 12.27 -4.85
C ASN A 145 -22.93 13.18 -3.94
N GLY A 146 -22.16 14.11 -4.54
CA GLY A 146 -21.26 15.00 -3.80
C GLY A 146 -19.89 14.41 -3.47
N ASP A 147 -19.65 13.12 -3.74
CA ASP A 147 -18.37 12.45 -3.56
C ASP A 147 -17.59 12.35 -4.87
N SER A 148 -16.31 12.61 -4.84
CA SER A 148 -15.40 12.32 -5.97
C SER A 148 -15.16 10.83 -6.08
N CYS A 149 -15.40 10.29 -7.28
CA CYS A 149 -15.28 8.87 -7.57
C CYS A 149 -14.33 8.64 -8.74
N LEU A 150 -13.62 7.52 -8.72
CA LEU A 150 -12.82 7.04 -9.85
C LEU A 150 -13.75 6.36 -10.86
N SER A 151 -13.74 6.85 -12.09
CA SER A 151 -14.57 6.39 -13.21
C SER A 151 -13.68 5.80 -14.29
N PHE A 152 -13.88 4.55 -14.68
CA PHE A 152 -13.00 3.89 -15.64
C PHE A 152 -13.66 2.70 -16.33
N VAL A 153 -13.12 2.35 -17.50
CA VAL A 153 -13.33 1.06 -18.15
C VAL A 153 -12.05 0.24 -17.89
N PRO A 154 -12.13 -0.86 -17.12
CA PRO A 154 -10.93 -1.59 -16.73
C PRO A 154 -10.33 -2.36 -17.90
N PRO A 155 -8.97 -2.47 -17.99
CA PRO A 155 -8.31 -3.52 -18.77
C PRO A 155 -8.86 -4.91 -18.39
N ASP A 156 -8.61 -5.93 -19.20
CA ASP A 156 -9.12 -7.29 -18.92
C ASP A 156 -8.25 -8.09 -17.95
N ASP A 157 -7.00 -7.68 -17.76
CA ASP A 157 -6.05 -8.30 -16.84
C ASP A 157 -5.98 -7.61 -15.47
N GLU A 158 -5.20 -8.19 -14.54
CA GLU A 158 -4.88 -7.54 -13.27
C GLU A 158 -4.06 -6.27 -13.53
N PHE A 159 -4.49 -5.15 -12.96
CA PHE A 159 -3.79 -3.87 -13.08
C PHE A 159 -3.83 -3.07 -11.79
N GLU A 160 -2.88 -2.15 -11.66
CA GLU A 160 -2.83 -1.17 -10.57
C GLU A 160 -3.70 0.04 -10.92
N LEU A 161 -4.85 0.19 -10.25
CA LEU A 161 -5.76 1.30 -10.48
C LEU A 161 -5.22 2.61 -9.91
N MET A 162 -4.65 2.53 -8.69
CA MET A 162 -4.15 3.69 -7.95
C MET A 162 -3.01 3.26 -7.05
N ARG A 163 -1.96 4.07 -7.00
CA ARG A 163 -0.87 4.00 -6.01
C ARG A 163 -0.90 5.27 -5.18
N TYR A 164 -0.73 5.15 -3.88
CA TYR A 164 -0.83 6.28 -2.97
C TYR A 164 0.17 6.20 -1.82
N THR A 165 0.45 7.37 -1.22
CA THR A 165 1.27 7.50 -0.02
C THR A 165 0.53 8.30 1.04
N VAL A 166 0.53 7.80 2.28
CA VAL A 166 -0.06 8.47 3.45
C VAL A 166 1.01 8.64 4.52
N LYS A 167 1.29 9.90 4.91
CA LYS A 167 2.34 10.26 5.87
C LYS A 167 1.79 10.72 7.23
N ARG A 168 0.46 10.82 7.37
CA ARG A 168 -0.20 11.33 8.59
C ARG A 168 -1.26 10.37 9.09
N ASN A 169 -1.46 10.37 10.42
CA ASN A 169 -2.48 9.55 11.08
C ASN A 169 -2.38 8.05 10.76
N VAL A 170 -1.16 7.55 10.55
CA VAL A 170 -0.91 6.14 10.28
C VAL A 170 -1.22 5.31 11.52
N ARG A 171 -2.07 4.30 11.37
CA ARG A 171 -2.41 3.34 12.42
C ARG A 171 -1.31 2.29 12.51
N LEU A 172 -0.74 2.11 13.68
CA LEU A 172 0.32 1.13 13.91
C LEU A 172 -0.30 -0.17 14.44
N PRO A 173 -0.35 -1.25 13.64
CA PRO A 173 -0.95 -2.51 14.09
C PRO A 173 -0.12 -3.23 15.16
N VAL A 174 1.20 -3.06 15.10
CA VAL A 174 2.17 -3.67 16.01
C VAL A 174 3.09 -2.60 16.55
N ARG A 175 3.34 -2.62 17.86
CA ARG A 175 4.34 -1.78 18.53
C ARG A 175 5.36 -2.67 19.22
N ILE A 176 6.62 -2.35 19.03
CA ILE A 176 7.74 -3.01 19.68
C ILE A 176 8.41 -2.03 20.62
N HIS A 177 8.63 -2.49 21.84
CA HIS A 177 9.50 -1.81 22.80
C HIS A 177 10.65 -2.75 23.14
N ALA A 178 11.86 -2.28 22.96
CA ALA A 178 13.07 -3.06 23.20
C ALA A 178 14.00 -2.33 24.16
N VAL A 179 14.54 -3.07 25.11
CA VAL A 179 15.51 -2.55 26.08
C VAL A 179 16.68 -3.54 26.16
N VAL A 180 17.88 -3.01 26.05
CA VAL A 180 19.12 -3.79 26.21
C VAL A 180 19.88 -3.31 27.45
N LYS A 181 20.17 -4.23 28.35
CA LYS A 181 20.88 -3.94 29.61
C LYS A 181 22.09 -4.85 29.76
N LYS A 182 23.18 -4.31 30.28
CA LYS A 182 24.33 -5.11 30.71
C LYS A 182 23.95 -5.81 32.03
N LYS A 183 23.99 -7.16 32.04
CA LYS A 183 23.73 -7.96 33.24
C LYS A 183 24.99 -8.31 33.98
N CYS A 184 26.06 -8.68 33.27
CA CYS A 184 27.39 -8.98 33.75
C CYS A 184 28.42 -8.48 32.74
N GLU A 185 29.73 -8.62 33.03
CA GLU A 185 30.78 -8.14 32.11
C GLU A 185 30.66 -8.66 30.69
N ASN A 186 30.33 -9.94 30.55
CA ASN A 186 30.21 -10.62 29.22
C ASN A 186 28.79 -11.02 28.87
N VAL A 187 27.76 -10.51 29.56
CA VAL A 187 26.36 -10.89 29.31
C VAL A 187 25.47 -9.68 29.15
N TRP A 188 24.85 -9.57 28.00
CA TRP A 188 23.83 -8.57 27.73
C TRP A 188 22.44 -9.20 27.72
N GLN A 189 21.51 -8.55 28.36
CA GLN A 189 20.11 -8.95 28.43
C GLN A 189 19.27 -8.08 27.49
N TYR A 190 18.61 -8.73 26.55
CA TYR A 190 17.62 -8.14 25.65
C TYR A 190 16.21 -8.43 26.22
N GLN A 191 15.44 -7.39 26.38
CA GLN A 191 14.02 -7.49 26.77
C GLN A 191 13.19 -6.81 25.69
N LEU A 192 12.34 -7.57 25.03
CA LEU A 192 11.42 -7.07 24.00
C LEU A 192 9.98 -7.30 24.43
N SER A 193 9.16 -6.27 24.30
CA SER A 193 7.72 -6.35 24.40
C SER A 193 7.13 -6.06 23.03
N MET A 194 6.29 -6.96 22.54
CA MET A 194 5.50 -6.80 21.31
C MET A 194 4.03 -6.65 21.70
N ARG A 195 3.45 -5.53 21.37
CA ARG A 195 2.03 -5.25 21.59
C ARG A 195 1.28 -5.11 20.27
N THR A 196 0.20 -5.87 20.10
CA THR A 196 -0.73 -5.70 18.98
C THR A 196 -1.77 -4.64 19.33
N CYS A 197 -1.95 -3.66 18.43
CA CYS A 197 -2.86 -2.53 18.62
C CYS A 197 -4.06 -2.60 17.66
N THR A 198 -4.31 -3.77 17.07
CA THR A 198 -5.48 -4.04 16.22
C THR A 198 -6.68 -4.44 17.07
N GLU A 199 -7.88 -4.37 16.49
CA GLU A 199 -9.09 -4.87 17.14
C GLU A 199 -8.94 -6.35 17.55
N GLN A 200 -9.62 -6.76 18.60
CA GLN A 200 -9.53 -8.11 19.15
C GLN A 200 -9.87 -9.22 18.13
N GLN A 201 -10.75 -8.92 17.19
CA GLN A 201 -11.18 -9.86 16.14
C GLN A 201 -10.14 -10.04 15.04
N LEU A 202 -9.24 -9.06 14.86
CA LEU A 202 -8.19 -9.10 13.85
C LEU A 202 -6.97 -9.86 14.38
N HIS A 203 -6.27 -10.48 13.45
CA HIS A 203 -5.06 -11.24 13.76
C HIS A 203 -3.89 -10.67 12.97
N VAL A 204 -2.76 -10.59 13.63
CA VAL A 204 -1.48 -10.34 12.98
C VAL A 204 -0.85 -11.69 12.66
N THR A 205 -0.43 -11.88 11.43
CA THR A 205 0.14 -13.14 10.94
C THR A 205 1.58 -12.95 10.48
N ASP A 206 2.32 -14.05 10.43
CA ASP A 206 3.68 -14.10 9.91
C ASP A 206 4.63 -13.08 10.56
N VAL A 207 4.51 -12.91 11.87
CA VAL A 207 5.38 -12.01 12.62
C VAL A 207 6.78 -12.60 12.70
N VAL A 208 7.77 -11.86 12.20
CA VAL A 208 9.19 -12.20 12.28
C VAL A 208 9.95 -11.00 12.80
N ILE A 209 10.53 -11.14 13.99
CA ILE A 209 11.36 -10.10 14.59
C ILE A 209 12.82 -10.56 14.51
N ARG A 210 13.62 -9.78 13.80
CA ARG A 210 15.08 -9.97 13.68
C ARG A 210 15.77 -9.06 14.66
N ILE A 211 16.43 -9.64 15.64
CA ILE A 211 17.15 -8.93 16.72
C ILE A 211 18.64 -9.12 16.46
N PRO A 212 19.36 -8.09 16.01
CA PRO A 212 20.79 -8.20 15.80
C PRO A 212 21.53 -8.37 17.14
N THR A 213 22.51 -9.24 17.14
CA THR A 213 23.45 -9.47 18.25
C THR A 213 24.84 -9.00 17.84
N PRO A 214 25.70 -8.63 18.82
CA PRO A 214 27.09 -8.26 18.54
C PRO A 214 27.85 -9.38 17.83
N GLN A 215 28.85 -9.02 17.02
CA GLN A 215 29.67 -9.99 16.29
C GLN A 215 30.50 -10.90 17.21
N ASN A 216 30.81 -10.44 18.41
CA ASN A 216 31.52 -11.20 19.44
C ASN A 216 30.60 -12.08 20.31
N ALA A 217 29.32 -12.23 19.93
CA ALA A 217 28.39 -13.13 20.59
C ALA A 217 28.73 -14.59 20.29
N VAL A 218 28.82 -15.38 21.37
CA VAL A 218 29.15 -16.84 21.29
C VAL A 218 27.91 -17.68 21.49
N HIS A 219 27.01 -17.25 22.33
CA HIS A 219 25.80 -17.97 22.67
C HIS A 219 24.68 -17.04 23.06
N ALA A 220 23.44 -17.38 22.70
CA ALA A 220 22.25 -16.68 23.14
C ALA A 220 21.24 -17.65 23.73
N SER A 221 20.87 -17.45 25.00
CA SER A 221 19.77 -18.16 25.63
C SER A 221 18.51 -17.30 25.57
N CYS A 222 17.44 -17.85 25.04
CA CYS A 222 16.19 -17.09 24.81
C CYS A 222 15.02 -17.76 25.53
N ASP A 223 14.20 -16.93 26.14
CA ASP A 223 12.93 -17.31 26.78
C ASP A 223 11.79 -16.49 26.16
N VAL A 224 10.72 -17.16 25.74
CA VAL A 224 9.57 -16.57 25.05
C VAL A 224 8.26 -17.13 25.56
N GLN A 225 7.26 -16.26 25.62
CA GLN A 225 5.90 -16.66 26.00
C GLN A 225 5.13 -17.30 24.85
N ILE A 226 5.43 -16.90 23.59
CA ILE A 226 4.74 -17.38 22.39
C ILE A 226 5.70 -17.50 21.20
N GLY A 227 5.40 -18.43 20.30
CA GLY A 227 6.15 -18.61 19.06
C GLY A 227 7.41 -19.43 19.23
N LYS A 228 8.32 -19.28 18.28
CA LYS A 228 9.61 -19.98 18.26
C LYS A 228 10.74 -18.96 18.12
N VAL A 229 11.80 -19.18 18.87
CA VAL A 229 13.02 -18.38 18.78
C VAL A 229 14.16 -19.27 18.35
N LYS A 230 15.00 -18.78 17.46
CA LYS A 230 16.25 -19.38 17.04
C LYS A 230 17.33 -18.30 17.03
N TRP A 231 18.47 -18.58 17.62
CA TRP A 231 19.66 -17.78 17.40
C TRP A 231 20.46 -18.35 16.22
N ASP A 232 20.83 -17.50 15.30
CA ASP A 232 21.70 -17.82 14.17
C ASP A 232 23.07 -17.20 14.43
N ALA A 233 24.07 -18.08 14.66
CA ALA A 233 25.43 -17.66 14.96
C ALA A 233 26.14 -17.08 13.71
N ASN A 234 25.76 -17.50 12.50
CA ASN A 234 26.40 -17.03 11.27
C ASN A 234 25.96 -15.61 10.91
N GLU A 235 24.69 -15.33 11.08
CA GLU A 235 24.12 -14.01 10.79
C GLU A 235 24.18 -13.07 12.01
N HIS A 236 24.56 -13.56 13.18
CA HIS A 236 24.51 -12.84 14.46
C HIS A 236 23.13 -12.23 14.75
N VAL A 237 22.06 -13.01 14.56
CA VAL A 237 20.69 -12.57 14.71
C VAL A 237 19.87 -13.55 15.54
N ILE A 238 19.07 -13.02 16.48
CA ILE A 238 18.00 -13.79 17.11
C ILE A 238 16.73 -13.61 16.28
N LEU A 239 16.16 -14.71 15.80
CA LEU A 239 14.92 -14.74 15.04
C LEU A 239 13.76 -15.18 15.92
N TRP A 240 12.83 -14.27 16.19
CA TRP A 240 11.58 -14.59 16.88
C TRP A 240 10.44 -14.68 15.86
N ARG A 241 9.85 -15.86 15.70
CA ARG A 241 8.79 -16.14 14.74
C ARG A 241 7.50 -16.50 15.46
N ILE A 242 6.42 -15.79 15.13
CA ILE A 242 5.08 -16.03 15.65
C ILE A 242 4.12 -16.14 14.46
N PRO A 243 3.55 -17.32 14.18
CA PRO A 243 2.73 -17.52 12.99
C PRO A 243 1.43 -16.70 13.03
N ARG A 244 0.82 -16.55 14.20
CA ARG A 244 -0.45 -15.84 14.36
C ARG A 244 -0.59 -15.31 15.78
N VAL A 245 -1.00 -14.04 15.88
CA VAL A 245 -1.24 -13.34 17.16
C VAL A 245 -2.60 -12.64 17.08
N GLN A 246 -3.36 -12.71 18.16
CA GLN A 246 -4.62 -11.99 18.29
C GLN A 246 -4.38 -10.50 18.53
N GLY A 247 -5.32 -9.65 18.11
CA GLY A 247 -5.32 -8.23 18.45
C GLY A 247 -5.45 -7.97 19.95
N MET A 248 -5.01 -6.79 20.39
CA MET A 248 -5.06 -6.34 21.80
C MET A 248 -4.30 -7.24 22.78
N THR A 249 -3.22 -7.89 22.32
CA THR A 249 -2.37 -8.76 23.17
C THR A 249 -0.95 -8.21 23.26
N GLU A 250 -0.26 -8.57 24.34
CA GLU A 250 1.14 -8.23 24.57
C GLU A 250 1.95 -9.48 24.93
N TRP A 251 3.11 -9.59 24.31
CA TRP A 251 4.01 -10.74 24.43
C TRP A 251 5.43 -10.31 24.65
N MET A 252 6.16 -11.06 25.47
CA MET A 252 7.52 -10.71 25.85
C MET A 252 8.52 -11.79 25.39
N LEU A 253 9.69 -11.29 24.98
CA LEU A 253 10.90 -12.09 24.76
C LEU A 253 11.98 -11.59 25.71
N ARG A 254 12.71 -12.51 26.35
CA ARG A 254 13.94 -12.26 27.10
C ARG A 254 15.06 -13.09 26.50
N ALA A 255 16.18 -12.45 26.19
CA ALA A 255 17.35 -13.15 25.70
C ALA A 255 18.60 -12.69 26.47
N ASN A 256 19.45 -13.64 26.86
CA ASN A 256 20.76 -13.35 27.42
C ASN A 256 21.80 -13.74 26.36
N VAL A 257 22.56 -12.77 25.92
CA VAL A 257 23.62 -12.92 24.92
C VAL A 257 24.98 -12.92 25.61
N HIS A 258 25.72 -14.00 25.45
CA HIS A 258 27.08 -14.17 26.01
C HIS A 258 28.11 -13.79 24.94
N MET A 259 29.09 -12.99 25.35
CA MET A 259 30.14 -12.47 24.49
C MET A 259 31.52 -12.86 24.96
N THR A 260 32.50 -12.86 24.06
CA THR A 260 33.91 -13.15 24.35
C THR A 260 34.68 -11.99 24.96
N SER A 261 34.26 -10.74 24.72
CA SER A 261 34.91 -9.53 25.20
C SER A 261 33.92 -8.38 25.43
N GLU A 262 34.31 -7.37 26.22
CA GLU A 262 33.43 -6.26 26.62
C GLU A 262 33.04 -5.24 25.55
N ALA A 263 33.65 -5.26 24.39
CA ALA A 263 33.55 -4.15 23.43
C ALA A 263 32.28 -4.19 22.60
N ILE A 264 31.16 -3.67 23.12
CA ILE A 264 30.10 -3.12 22.29
C ILE A 264 30.23 -1.61 22.28
N THR A 265 30.63 -1.04 21.16
CA THR A 265 30.48 0.39 20.97
C THR A 265 28.99 0.71 20.61
N PRO A 266 28.45 1.86 21.04
CA PRO A 266 27.07 2.24 20.64
C PRO A 266 26.85 2.30 19.12
N ARG A 267 27.92 2.39 18.34
CA ARG A 267 27.88 2.40 16.86
C ARG A 267 27.58 1.04 16.22
N ASP A 268 27.74 -0.05 16.97
CA ASP A 268 27.53 -1.42 16.45
C ASP A 268 26.10 -1.92 16.62
N ARG A 269 25.19 -1.10 17.13
CA ARG A 269 23.79 -1.46 17.34
C ARG A 269 23.01 -1.26 16.08
N LEU A 270 22.79 -2.35 15.35
CA LEU A 270 21.86 -2.39 14.22
C LEU A 270 20.41 -2.31 14.74
N PRO A 271 19.48 -1.74 13.94
CA PRO A 271 18.08 -1.71 14.33
C PRO A 271 17.46 -3.12 14.29
N LEU A 272 16.49 -3.33 15.17
CA LEU A 272 15.57 -4.47 15.04
C LEU A 272 14.77 -4.33 13.75
N GLN A 273 14.54 -5.42 13.06
CA GLN A 273 13.64 -5.48 11.91
C GLN A 273 12.39 -6.28 12.27
N VAL A 274 11.23 -5.75 11.91
CA VAL A 274 9.94 -6.37 12.23
C VAL A 274 9.14 -6.56 10.95
N ASP A 275 8.88 -7.81 10.61
CA ASP A 275 8.02 -8.17 9.49
C ASP A 275 6.71 -8.74 10.05
N PHE A 276 5.60 -8.40 9.42
CA PHE A 276 4.29 -8.95 9.73
C PHE A 276 3.30 -8.71 8.59
N THR A 277 2.17 -9.40 8.65
CA THR A 277 1.02 -9.18 7.76
C THR A 277 -0.25 -9.09 8.60
N VAL A 278 -1.10 -8.11 8.30
CA VAL A 278 -2.42 -7.94 8.93
C VAL A 278 -3.49 -7.99 7.85
N PRO A 279 -4.17 -9.12 7.69
CA PRO A 279 -5.31 -9.20 6.79
C PRO A 279 -6.50 -8.38 7.31
N SER A 280 -7.30 -7.90 6.37
CA SER A 280 -8.53 -7.13 6.63
C SER A 280 -8.31 -5.77 7.33
N LEU A 281 -7.10 -5.22 7.28
CA LEU A 281 -6.76 -3.92 7.85
C LEU A 281 -6.05 -3.04 6.82
N THR A 282 -6.34 -1.74 6.85
CA THR A 282 -5.53 -0.68 6.23
C THR A 282 -4.93 0.22 7.31
N ALA A 283 -3.61 0.38 7.29
CA ALA A 283 -2.90 1.24 8.22
C ALA A 283 -3.16 2.73 7.95
N SER A 284 -3.43 3.10 6.70
CA SER A 284 -3.86 4.46 6.31
C SER A 284 -5.30 4.77 6.73
N GLY A 285 -6.13 3.74 6.90
CA GLY A 285 -7.57 3.86 7.10
C GLY A 285 -8.36 4.04 5.80
N ILE A 286 -7.72 3.91 4.63
CA ILE A 286 -8.43 3.96 3.33
C ILE A 286 -9.35 2.74 3.20
N ALA A 287 -10.57 2.99 2.77
CA ALA A 287 -11.58 1.96 2.56
C ALA A 287 -12.40 2.24 1.30
N VAL A 288 -12.80 1.19 0.62
CA VAL A 288 -13.74 1.24 -0.50
C VAL A 288 -15.15 1.44 0.06
N ARG A 289 -15.81 2.53 -0.33
CA ARG A 289 -17.20 2.79 0.03
C ARG A 289 -18.15 1.98 -0.82
N TYR A 290 -17.97 2.06 -2.15
CA TYR A 290 -18.72 1.23 -3.10
C TYR A 290 -17.97 1.07 -4.42
N LEU A 291 -18.31 0.01 -5.15
CA LEU A 291 -17.94 -0.21 -6.53
C LEU A 291 -19.21 -0.45 -7.32
N GLN A 292 -19.55 0.43 -8.25
CA GLN A 292 -20.65 0.26 -9.18
C GLN A 292 -20.09 -0.19 -10.53
N ILE A 293 -20.71 -1.19 -11.13
CA ILE A 293 -20.34 -1.73 -12.44
C ILE A 293 -21.60 -1.70 -13.30
N THR A 294 -21.53 -0.99 -14.42
CA THR A 294 -22.64 -0.83 -15.35
C THR A 294 -22.18 -1.26 -16.74
N GLU A 295 -22.99 -2.08 -17.42
CA GLU A 295 -22.72 -2.55 -18.76
C GLU A 295 -24.06 -2.68 -19.54
N ARG A 296 -24.01 -2.58 -20.87
CA ARG A 296 -25.22 -2.58 -21.73
C ARG A 296 -26.09 -3.82 -21.57
N SER A 297 -25.48 -4.99 -21.35
CA SER A 297 -26.19 -6.26 -21.11
C SER A 297 -26.78 -6.37 -19.71
N ASN A 298 -26.55 -5.39 -18.85
CA ASN A 298 -27.11 -5.25 -17.50
C ASN A 298 -26.93 -6.50 -16.62
N TYR A 299 -25.81 -7.22 -16.75
CA TYR A 299 -25.49 -8.34 -15.88
C TYR A 299 -25.14 -7.90 -14.44
N ARG A 300 -25.39 -8.78 -13.49
CA ARG A 300 -24.98 -8.58 -12.11
C ARG A 300 -23.58 -9.14 -11.90
N ALA A 301 -22.60 -8.28 -11.64
CA ALA A 301 -21.25 -8.68 -11.27
C ALA A 301 -21.12 -8.93 -9.77
N LEU A 302 -20.42 -10.00 -9.40
CA LEU A 302 -20.01 -10.26 -8.01
C LEU A 302 -18.73 -9.45 -7.71
N LYS A 303 -18.71 -8.79 -6.55
CA LYS A 303 -17.64 -7.88 -6.16
C LYS A 303 -17.06 -8.29 -4.81
N TRP A 304 -15.73 -8.32 -4.70
CA TRP A 304 -15.02 -8.58 -3.46
C TRP A 304 -13.97 -7.52 -3.24
N VAL A 305 -13.83 -7.10 -1.99
CA VAL A 305 -12.78 -6.17 -1.56
C VAL A 305 -11.95 -6.89 -0.51
N ARG A 306 -10.62 -6.89 -0.68
CA ARG A 306 -9.66 -7.41 0.27
C ARG A 306 -8.74 -6.29 0.70
N TYR A 307 -8.48 -6.24 2.00
CA TYR A 307 -7.52 -5.33 2.59
C TYR A 307 -6.37 -6.13 3.19
N GLU A 308 -5.16 -5.62 3.05
CA GLU A 308 -3.98 -6.22 3.65
C GLU A 308 -2.93 -5.14 3.93
N THR A 309 -2.45 -5.10 5.16
CA THR A 309 -1.29 -4.29 5.53
C THR A 309 -0.14 -5.20 5.89
N HIS A 310 1.03 -4.96 5.34
CA HIS A 310 2.24 -5.69 5.68
C HIS A 310 3.41 -4.76 5.96
N SER A 311 4.38 -5.25 6.73
CA SER A 311 5.71 -4.68 6.83
C SER A 311 6.73 -5.73 6.44
N ARG A 312 7.58 -5.41 5.49
CA ARG A 312 8.70 -6.28 5.06
C ARG A 312 9.96 -5.45 4.98
N GLN A 313 10.86 -5.66 5.95
CA GLN A 313 12.16 -4.96 6.06
C GLN A 313 12.05 -3.43 6.22
N SER A 314 10.87 -2.90 6.42
CA SER A 314 10.61 -1.45 6.49
C SER A 314 10.18 -0.95 7.86
N TYR A 315 10.05 -1.85 8.84
CA TYR A 315 9.83 -1.48 10.23
C TYR A 315 11.11 -1.69 11.04
N LEU A 316 11.74 -0.58 11.39
CA LEU A 316 13.03 -0.52 12.07
C LEU A 316 12.87 0.07 13.47
N VAL A 317 13.43 -0.60 14.49
CA VAL A 317 13.46 -0.11 15.86
C VAL A 317 14.90 -0.06 16.34
N TYR A 318 15.40 1.14 16.60
CA TYR A 318 16.72 1.33 17.17
C TYR A 318 16.68 1.06 18.69
N ILE A 319 17.77 0.46 19.23
CA ILE A 319 17.91 0.06 20.63
C ILE A 319 19.17 0.61 21.28
#